data_a935d13d188cc936c6b32bf1ca82ad37
#
_entry.id   a935d13d188cc936c6b32bf1ca82ad37
#
_cell.length_a   1.000
_cell.length_b   1.000
_cell.length_c   1.000
_cell.angle_alpha   90.00
_cell.angle_beta   90.00
_cell.angle_gamma   90.00
#
_symmetry.space_group_name_H-M   'P 1'
#
loop_
_entity.id
_entity.type
_entity.pdbx_description
1 polymer ?
#
loop_
_entity_poly.entity_id
_entity_poly.type
_entity_poly.pdbx_seq_one_letter_code
_entity_poly.pdbx_strand_id
1 'polypeptide(L)'
;MAEKTFEENISAQLEKSKSQIKEIETLAKGKASQAEIDTINGLKNKREEILKKVQQLKTSADTKAKTAVETDLAKFNDSLGQVATALKGHATSTPGQQK
;
A
#
# COMPACT_ATOMS: atom_id res chain seq x y z
N MET A 1 -11.77 26.35 -6.98
CA MET A 1 -11.55 25.21 -6.31
C MET A 1 -10.12 24.90 -6.18
N ALA A 2 -9.72 24.74 -5.01
CA ALA A 2 -8.32 24.48 -4.78
C ALA A 2 -7.99 23.05 -5.02
N GLU A 3 -6.84 22.84 -5.61
CA GLU A 3 -6.34 21.50 -5.79
C GLU A 3 -5.65 21.08 -4.51
N LYS A 4 -5.62 19.80 -4.27
CA LYS A 4 -4.92 19.32 -3.11
C LYS A 4 -3.43 19.55 -3.26
N THR A 5 -2.80 19.91 -2.17
CA THR A 5 -1.37 20.08 -2.18
C THR A 5 -0.70 18.71 -2.20
N PHE A 6 0.59 18.71 -2.47
CA PHE A 6 1.38 17.49 -2.42
C PHE A 6 1.20 16.80 -1.06
N GLU A 7 1.29 17.57 0.01
CA GLU A 7 1.18 16.99 1.35
C GLU A 7 -0.18 16.37 1.59
N GLU A 8 -1.24 17.03 1.12
CA GLU A 8 -2.57 16.49 1.29
C GLU A 8 -2.76 15.21 0.50
N ASN A 9 -2.27 15.18 -0.74
CA ASN A 9 -2.36 13.99 -1.55
C ASN A 9 -1.59 12.84 -0.95
N ILE A 10 -0.38 13.11 -0.50
CA ILE A 10 0.46 12.08 0.10
C ILE A 10 -0.14 11.58 1.39
N SER A 11 -0.65 12.47 2.23
CA SER A 11 -1.28 12.06 3.49
C SER A 11 -2.45 11.13 3.24
N ALA A 12 -3.30 11.47 2.27
CA ALA A 12 -4.44 10.63 1.94
C ALA A 12 -3.99 9.25 1.46
N GLN A 13 -2.97 9.23 0.59
CA GLN A 13 -2.47 7.96 0.07
C GLN A 13 -1.80 7.13 1.15
N LEU A 14 -1.07 7.76 2.06
CA LEU A 14 -0.42 7.05 3.16
C LEU A 14 -1.45 6.46 4.12
N GLU A 15 -2.52 7.21 4.40
CA GLU A 15 -3.59 6.67 5.24
C GLU A 15 -4.24 5.49 4.57
N LYS A 16 -4.47 5.59 3.26
CA LYS A 16 -5.04 4.48 2.51
C LYS A 16 -4.14 3.27 2.58
N SER A 17 -2.83 3.46 2.40
CA SER A 17 -1.89 2.35 2.46
C SER A 17 -1.87 1.72 3.84
N LYS A 18 -1.94 2.52 4.89
CA LYS A 18 -1.96 2.01 6.25
C LYS A 18 -3.19 1.14 6.47
N SER A 19 -4.35 1.62 6.04
CA SER A 19 -5.59 0.87 6.20
C SER A 19 -5.55 -0.43 5.40
N GLN A 20 -5.01 -0.38 4.18
CA GLN A 20 -4.92 -1.56 3.35
C GLN A 20 -3.98 -2.59 3.94
N ILE A 21 -2.87 -2.16 4.51
CA ILE A 21 -1.93 -3.08 5.14
C ILE A 21 -2.58 -3.76 6.34
N LYS A 22 -3.33 -2.99 7.13
CA LYS A 22 -4.06 -3.58 8.26
C LYS A 22 -5.05 -4.61 7.79
N GLU A 23 -5.77 -4.32 6.72
CA GLU A 23 -6.74 -5.26 6.16
C GLU A 23 -6.02 -6.52 5.69
N ILE A 24 -4.90 -6.36 5.01
CA ILE A 24 -4.11 -7.47 4.51
C ILE A 24 -3.63 -8.34 5.67
N GLU A 25 -3.13 -7.73 6.72
CA GLU A 25 -2.67 -8.48 7.88
C GLU A 25 -3.80 -9.26 8.51
N THR A 26 -4.97 -8.65 8.58
CA THR A 26 -6.14 -9.33 9.15
C THR A 26 -6.55 -10.51 8.28
N LEU A 27 -6.55 -10.32 6.96
CA LEU A 27 -6.92 -11.38 6.03
C LEU A 27 -5.92 -12.53 6.06
N ALA A 28 -4.66 -12.21 6.28
CA ALA A 28 -3.59 -13.21 6.28
C ALA A 28 -3.48 -13.97 7.58
N LYS A 29 -4.09 -13.47 8.63
CA LYS A 29 -3.91 -14.00 9.95
C LYS A 29 -4.31 -15.48 10.04
N GLY A 30 -3.31 -16.31 10.32
CA GLY A 30 -3.53 -17.74 10.46
C GLY A 30 -3.77 -18.48 9.17
N LYS A 31 -3.70 -17.80 8.03
CA LYS A 31 -4.03 -18.42 6.75
C LYS A 31 -2.97 -18.24 5.68
N ALA A 32 -2.09 -17.29 5.86
CA ALA A 32 -1.13 -16.97 4.80
C ALA A 32 0.04 -17.95 4.82
N SER A 33 0.55 -18.25 3.64
CA SER A 33 1.76 -19.02 3.50
C SER A 33 2.95 -18.15 3.89
N GLN A 34 4.11 -18.76 4.06
CA GLN A 34 5.30 -18.02 4.38
C GLN A 34 5.62 -17.01 3.27
N ALA A 35 5.41 -17.38 2.02
CA ALA A 35 5.64 -16.46 0.92
C ALA A 35 4.73 -15.24 1.00
N GLU A 36 3.49 -15.43 1.39
CA GLU A 36 2.56 -14.32 1.55
C GLU A 36 2.96 -13.43 2.71
N ILE A 37 3.40 -14.04 3.81
CA ILE A 37 3.87 -13.27 4.95
C ILE A 37 5.09 -12.44 4.56
N ASP A 38 6.02 -13.03 3.81
CA ASP A 38 7.20 -12.30 3.34
C ASP A 38 6.80 -11.14 2.43
N THR A 39 5.79 -11.35 1.59
CA THR A 39 5.28 -10.30 0.72
C THR A 39 4.72 -9.15 1.56
N ILE A 40 3.95 -9.47 2.58
CA ILE A 40 3.36 -8.45 3.45
C ILE A 40 4.46 -7.66 4.16
N ASN A 41 5.47 -8.35 4.65
CA ASN A 41 6.58 -7.67 5.32
C ASN A 41 7.33 -6.76 4.35
N GLY A 42 7.50 -7.19 3.11
CA GLY A 42 8.11 -6.37 2.08
C GLY A 42 7.30 -5.13 1.79
N LEU A 43 5.98 -5.26 1.78
CA LEU A 43 5.10 -4.12 1.56
C LEU A 43 5.19 -3.13 2.71
N LYS A 44 5.27 -3.62 3.94
CA LYS A 44 5.42 -2.73 5.11
C LYS A 44 6.73 -1.97 5.02
N ASN A 45 7.80 -2.65 4.63
CA ASN A 45 9.10 -2.00 4.48
C ASN A 45 9.07 -0.97 3.36
N LYS A 46 8.39 -1.29 2.26
CA LYS A 46 8.27 -0.35 1.15
C LYS A 46 7.54 0.91 1.57
N ARG A 47 6.49 0.75 2.37
CA ARG A 47 5.75 1.89 2.87
C ARG A 47 6.65 2.79 3.73
N GLU A 48 7.49 2.17 4.56
CA GLU A 48 8.42 2.95 5.38
C GLU A 48 9.41 3.72 4.52
N GLU A 49 9.90 3.10 3.45
CA GLU A 49 10.81 3.78 2.53
C GLU A 49 10.15 4.98 1.88
N ILE A 50 8.91 4.80 1.43
CA ILE A 50 8.16 5.88 0.80
C ILE A 50 7.94 6.99 1.82
N LEU A 51 7.60 6.63 3.05
CA LEU A 51 7.37 7.60 4.10
C LEU A 51 8.62 8.45 4.35
N LYS A 52 9.79 7.82 4.36
CA LYS A 52 11.04 8.56 4.54
C LYS A 52 11.27 9.54 3.40
N LYS A 53 11.00 9.11 2.17
CA LYS A 53 11.14 10.01 1.02
C LYS A 53 10.18 11.18 1.12
N VAL A 54 8.95 10.92 1.56
CA VAL A 54 7.97 11.98 1.75
C VAL A 54 8.46 12.99 2.77
N GLN A 55 9.02 12.50 3.88
CA GLN A 55 9.52 13.40 4.91
C GLN A 55 10.61 14.33 4.34
N GLN A 56 11.49 13.76 3.52
CA GLN A 56 12.55 14.56 2.91
C GLN A 56 12.00 15.56 1.91
N LEU A 57 10.95 15.21 1.21
CA LEU A 57 10.41 16.07 0.17
C LEU A 57 9.47 17.15 0.67
N LYS A 58 9.02 17.05 1.90
CA LYS A 58 8.10 18.05 2.44
C LYS A 58 8.68 19.45 2.39
N THR A 59 10.00 19.56 2.56
CA THR A 59 10.64 20.85 2.55
C THR A 59 11.37 21.10 1.22
N SER A 60 11.18 20.22 0.25
CA SER A 60 11.88 20.33 -1.03
C SER A 60 11.03 21.06 -2.04
N ALA A 61 11.70 21.77 -2.94
CA ALA A 61 11.02 22.41 -4.05
C ALA A 61 11.08 21.53 -5.31
N ASP A 62 11.64 20.33 -5.21
CA ASP A 62 11.83 19.48 -6.37
C ASP A 62 10.52 18.83 -6.79
N THR A 63 9.88 19.44 -7.78
CA THR A 63 8.58 18.96 -8.28
C THR A 63 8.68 17.60 -8.91
N LYS A 64 9.77 17.30 -9.60
CA LYS A 64 9.94 16.01 -10.24
C LYS A 64 10.02 14.91 -9.21
N ALA A 65 10.76 15.13 -8.14
CA ALA A 65 10.89 14.16 -7.07
C ALA A 65 9.54 13.93 -6.39
N LYS A 66 8.78 15.00 -6.18
CA LYS A 66 7.47 14.89 -5.58
C LYS A 66 6.52 14.08 -6.45
N THR A 67 6.54 14.34 -7.76
CA THR A 67 5.71 13.59 -8.69
C THR A 67 6.10 12.12 -8.71
N ALA A 68 7.40 11.84 -8.67
CA ALA A 68 7.88 10.46 -8.65
C ALA A 68 7.37 9.70 -7.41
N VAL A 69 7.39 10.37 -6.26
CA VAL A 69 6.91 9.75 -5.03
C VAL A 69 5.40 9.53 -5.10
N GLU A 70 4.66 10.49 -5.64
CA GLU A 70 3.22 10.33 -5.79
C GLU A 70 2.90 9.12 -6.67
N THR A 71 3.64 8.97 -7.77
CA THR A 71 3.46 7.83 -8.66
C THR A 71 3.82 6.53 -7.97
N ASP A 72 4.93 6.51 -7.25
CA ASP A 72 5.36 5.32 -6.53
C ASP A 72 4.31 4.91 -5.51
N LEU A 73 3.76 5.88 -4.80
CA LEU A 73 2.77 5.60 -3.77
C LEU A 73 1.47 5.09 -4.39
N ALA A 74 1.06 5.65 -5.52
CA ALA A 74 -0.13 5.16 -6.22
C ALA A 74 0.06 3.71 -6.65
N LYS A 75 1.23 3.39 -7.21
CA LYS A 75 1.52 2.02 -7.60
C LYS A 75 1.57 1.09 -6.39
N PHE A 76 2.13 1.58 -5.31
CA PHE A 76 2.18 0.82 -4.07
C PHE A 76 0.78 0.49 -3.58
N ASN A 77 -0.13 1.47 -3.59
CA ASN A 77 -1.51 1.25 -3.19
C ASN A 77 -2.21 0.26 -4.11
N ASP A 78 -1.92 0.30 -5.41
CA ASP A 78 -2.46 -0.68 -6.34
C ASP A 78 -1.97 -2.07 -5.97
N SER A 79 -0.69 -2.20 -5.64
CA SER A 79 -0.13 -3.49 -5.23
C SER A 79 -0.81 -4.01 -3.97
N LEU A 80 -1.05 -3.11 -3.02
CA LEU A 80 -1.74 -3.49 -1.79
C LEU A 80 -3.15 -3.98 -2.11
N GLY A 81 -3.84 -3.31 -3.02
CA GLY A 81 -5.17 -3.75 -3.42
C GLY A 81 -5.16 -5.12 -4.05
N GLN A 82 -4.14 -5.40 -4.87
CA GLN A 82 -4.01 -6.70 -5.50
C GLN A 82 -3.74 -7.80 -4.48
N VAL A 83 -2.88 -7.53 -3.50
CA VAL A 83 -2.59 -8.48 -2.45
C VAL A 83 -3.83 -8.75 -1.61
N ALA A 84 -4.57 -7.69 -1.27
CA ALA A 84 -5.80 -7.85 -0.50
C ALA A 84 -6.81 -8.70 -1.26
N THR A 85 -6.94 -8.47 -2.57
CA THR A 85 -7.85 -9.24 -3.41
C THR A 85 -7.44 -10.71 -3.44
N ALA A 86 -6.15 -10.97 -3.57
CA ALA A 86 -5.65 -12.32 -3.61
C ALA A 86 -5.93 -13.04 -2.27
N LEU A 87 -5.73 -12.36 -1.16
CA LEU A 87 -5.98 -12.94 0.14
C LEU A 87 -7.47 -13.16 0.39
N LYS A 88 -8.30 -12.25 -0.10
CA LYS A 88 -9.74 -12.44 -0.01
C LYS A 88 -10.16 -13.67 -0.79
N GLY A 89 -9.58 -13.86 -1.96
CA GLY A 89 -9.84 -15.05 -2.74
C GLY A 89 -9.49 -16.31 -1.99
N HIS A 90 -8.33 -16.29 -1.31
CA HIS A 90 -7.95 -17.42 -0.48
C HIS A 90 -8.95 -17.63 0.66
N ALA A 91 -9.31 -16.56 1.32
CA ALA A 91 -10.16 -16.65 2.50
C ALA A 91 -11.56 -17.15 2.16
N THR A 92 -12.08 -16.74 1.00
CA THR A 92 -13.42 -17.13 0.61
C THR A 92 -13.42 -18.32 -0.31
N SER A 93 -12.25 -18.76 -0.73
CA SER A 93 -12.14 -19.79 -1.71
C SER A 93 -12.37 -21.12 -1.08
N THR A 94 -13.41 -21.74 -1.41
CA THR A 94 -13.62 -23.10 -0.99
C THR A 94 -13.57 -23.93 -2.22
N PRO A 95 -13.31 -25.21 -2.08
CA PRO A 95 -13.26 -26.06 -3.24
C PRO A 95 -14.49 -25.95 -4.10
N GLY A 96 -15.61 -25.81 -3.49
CA GLY A 96 -16.80 -25.70 -4.24
C GLY A 96 -16.98 -24.40 -4.94
N GLN A 97 -16.38 -23.34 -4.42
CA GLN A 97 -16.54 -22.08 -5.01
C GLN A 97 -15.60 -21.80 -6.08
N GLN A 98 -14.52 -22.47 -6.07
CA GLN A 98 -13.54 -22.20 -7.02
C GLN A 98 -13.94 -22.45 -8.36
N LYS A 99 -14.88 -22.98 -8.58
CA LYS A 99 -15.23 -23.23 -9.86
C LYS A 99 -15.55 -22.32 -10.65
#